data_a861d5a00b301090ea13c91a87c2f5a6
#
_entry.id   a861d5a00b301090ea13c91a87c2f5a6
#
_cell.length_a   1.000
_cell.length_b   1.000
_cell.length_c   1.000
_cell.angle_alpha   90.00
_cell.angle_beta   90.00
_cell.angle_gamma   90.00
#
_symmetry.space_group_name_H-M   'P 1'
#
loop_
_entity.id
_entity.type
_entity.pdbx_description
1 polymer ?
#
loop_
_entity_poly.entity_id
_entity_poly.type
_entity_poly.pdbx_seq_one_letter_code
_entity_poly.pdbx_strand_id
1 'polypeptide(L)'
;DPIIAILVGLNIIHTGASLIRRSMAGLMDSSLPEAEIQQIGHAIRESLEPGTGFHGLRTRKSGSRRFVELHVTVPGNLTVAEGHDRCERIEAEIEKRLPKTRVSTHLEPARPAGNPDG
;
A
#
# COMPACT_ATOMS: atom_id res chain seq x y z
N ASP A 1 -39.28 -32.48 12.99
CA ASP A 1 -39.57 -31.32 13.85
C ASP A 1 -39.27 -30.03 13.08
N PRO A 2 -40.29 -29.18 12.82
CA PRO A 2 -40.10 -27.95 12.06
C PRO A 2 -39.17 -26.96 12.76
N ILE A 3 -39.06 -26.96 14.07
CA ILE A 3 -38.17 -26.09 14.83
C ILE A 3 -36.71 -26.45 14.57
N ILE A 4 -36.38 -27.73 14.61
CA ILE A 4 -35.02 -28.20 14.31
C ILE A 4 -34.65 -27.90 12.87
N ALA A 5 -35.56 -28.10 11.93
CA ALA A 5 -35.33 -27.76 10.52
C ALA A 5 -35.04 -26.27 10.32
N ILE A 6 -35.74 -25.37 10.98
CA ILE A 6 -35.51 -23.93 10.94
C ILE A 6 -34.15 -23.58 11.53
N LEU A 7 -33.77 -24.14 12.67
CA LEU A 7 -32.48 -23.89 13.31
C LEU A 7 -31.32 -24.36 12.42
N VAL A 8 -31.43 -25.52 11.81
CA VAL A 8 -30.44 -26.04 10.87
C VAL A 8 -30.35 -25.14 9.63
N GLY A 9 -31.48 -24.73 9.09
CA GLY A 9 -31.54 -23.82 7.96
C GLY A 9 -30.86 -22.46 8.24
N LEU A 10 -31.13 -21.87 9.39
CA LEU A 10 -30.49 -20.62 9.83
C LEU A 10 -28.96 -20.78 10.00
N ASN A 11 -28.52 -21.91 10.56
CA ASN A 11 -27.11 -22.21 10.70
C ASN A 11 -26.41 -22.35 9.33
N ILE A 12 -27.05 -23.00 8.36
CA ILE A 12 -26.52 -23.12 7.00
C ILE A 12 -26.42 -21.76 6.35
N ILE A 13 -27.42 -20.91 6.45
CA ILE A 13 -27.42 -19.55 5.93
C ILE A 13 -26.27 -18.72 6.55
N HIS A 14 -26.12 -18.77 7.87
CA HIS A 14 -25.07 -18.08 8.59
C HIS A 14 -23.69 -18.53 8.15
N THR A 15 -23.47 -19.83 8.06
CA THR A 15 -22.21 -20.42 7.62
C THR A 15 -21.90 -20.05 6.16
N GLY A 16 -22.88 -20.16 5.28
CA GLY A 16 -22.74 -19.77 3.88
C GLY A 16 -22.40 -18.30 3.71
N ALA A 17 -23.08 -17.40 4.41
CA ALA A 17 -22.79 -15.98 4.41
C ALA A 17 -21.38 -15.68 4.93
N SER A 18 -20.93 -16.37 5.97
CA SER A 18 -19.58 -16.23 6.51
C SER A 18 -18.51 -16.67 5.51
N LEU A 19 -18.73 -17.78 4.81
CA LEU A 19 -17.84 -18.27 3.75
C LEU A 19 -17.76 -17.29 2.59
N ILE A 20 -18.89 -16.74 2.15
CA ILE A 20 -18.93 -15.73 1.09
C ILE A 20 -18.12 -14.49 1.48
N ARG A 21 -18.34 -13.97 2.70
CA ARG A 21 -17.60 -12.81 3.20
C ARG A 21 -16.09 -13.04 3.22
N ARG A 22 -15.64 -14.20 3.69
CA ARG A 22 -14.21 -14.56 3.71
C ARG A 22 -13.64 -14.67 2.31
N SER A 23 -14.37 -15.29 1.40
CA SER A 23 -13.97 -15.44 0.00
C SER A 23 -13.87 -14.08 -0.69
N MET A 24 -14.84 -13.21 -0.50
CA MET A 24 -14.84 -11.86 -1.07
C MET A 24 -13.73 -11.00 -0.49
N ALA A 25 -13.46 -11.08 0.81
CA ALA A 25 -12.37 -10.33 1.45
C ALA A 25 -10.99 -10.72 0.89
N GLY A 26 -10.82 -11.96 0.44
CA GLY A 26 -9.59 -12.40 -0.23
C GLY A 26 -9.48 -11.98 -1.71
N LEU A 27 -10.60 -11.65 -2.35
CA LEU A 27 -10.67 -11.26 -3.76
C LEU A 27 -10.73 -9.75 -3.97
N MET A 28 -11.19 -9.00 -2.97
CA MET A 28 -11.27 -7.54 -3.05
C MET A 28 -9.97 -6.91 -2.55
N ASP A 29 -9.40 -6.05 -3.37
CA ASP A 29 -8.26 -5.24 -2.97
C ASP A 29 -8.69 -4.31 -1.82
N SER A 30 -8.02 -4.45 -0.68
CA SER A 30 -8.23 -3.62 0.51
C SER A 30 -6.97 -2.85 0.83
N SER A 31 -7.11 -1.71 1.50
CA SER A 31 -5.96 -1.01 2.07
C SER A 31 -5.23 -1.90 3.08
N LEU A 32 -3.94 -1.67 3.25
CA LEU A 32 -3.16 -2.36 4.28
C LEU A 32 -3.63 -1.95 5.69
N PRO A 33 -3.41 -2.81 6.70
CA PRO A 33 -3.64 -2.43 8.10
C PRO A 33 -2.85 -1.18 8.48
N GLU A 34 -3.39 -0.36 9.36
CA GLU A 34 -2.76 0.89 9.81
C GLU A 34 -1.34 0.70 10.33
N ALA A 35 -1.09 -0.39 11.07
CA ALA A 35 0.25 -0.70 11.57
C ALA A 35 1.27 -0.91 10.43
N GLU A 36 0.86 -1.54 9.33
CA GLU A 36 1.72 -1.74 8.16
C GLU A 36 1.94 -0.43 7.40
N ILE A 37 0.91 0.42 7.29
CA ILE A 37 1.03 1.75 6.68
C ILE A 37 2.03 2.62 7.47
N GLN A 38 1.99 2.56 8.79
CA GLN A 38 2.95 3.26 9.65
C GLN A 38 4.38 2.74 9.46
N GLN A 39 4.57 1.43 9.33
CA GLN A 39 5.88 0.85 9.03
C GLN A 39 6.42 1.35 7.68
N ILE A 40 5.56 1.43 6.67
CA ILE A 40 5.92 1.98 5.36
C ILE A 40 6.33 3.45 5.51
N GLY A 41 5.56 4.25 6.21
CA GLY A 41 5.88 5.65 6.47
C GLY A 41 7.21 5.83 7.20
N HIS A 42 7.53 5.00 8.17
CA HIS A 42 8.83 5.01 8.85
C HIS A 42 9.97 4.62 7.90
N ALA A 43 9.79 3.57 7.11
CA ALA A 43 10.77 3.13 6.13
C ALA A 43 11.11 4.24 5.13
N ILE A 44 10.09 4.92 4.62
CA ILE A 44 10.26 6.03 3.69
C ILE A 44 11.04 7.16 4.36
N ARG A 45 10.60 7.64 5.53
CA ARG A 45 11.23 8.76 6.23
C ARG A 45 12.69 8.51 6.59
N GLU A 46 13.03 7.29 6.97
CA GLU A 46 14.42 6.93 7.28
C GLU A 46 15.31 6.81 6.04
N SER A 47 14.71 6.57 4.88
CA SER A 47 15.43 6.43 3.61
C SER A 47 15.53 7.74 2.83
N LEU A 48 14.83 8.80 3.28
CA LEU A 48 14.84 10.08 2.58
C LEU A 48 16.18 10.79 2.73
N GLU A 49 16.73 11.21 1.60
CA GLU A 49 17.87 12.11 1.57
C GLU A 49 17.41 13.59 1.64
N PRO A 50 18.31 14.52 2.04
CA PRO A 50 17.98 15.94 2.05
C PRO A 50 17.46 16.44 0.70
N GLY A 51 16.36 17.18 0.74
CA GLY A 51 15.69 17.70 -0.46
C GLY A 51 14.79 16.71 -1.17
N THR A 52 14.67 15.48 -0.66
CA THR A 52 13.75 14.46 -1.19
C THR A 52 12.49 14.42 -0.34
N GLY A 53 11.34 14.42 -0.99
CA GLY A 53 10.03 14.29 -0.36
C GLY A 53 9.23 13.16 -0.98
N PHE A 54 8.08 12.87 -0.40
CA PHE A 54 7.13 11.92 -0.98
C PHE A 54 5.69 12.36 -0.76
N HIS A 55 4.81 11.91 -1.63
CA HIS A 55 3.36 12.12 -1.50
C HIS A 55 2.60 11.03 -2.27
N GLY A 56 1.27 11.05 -2.17
CA GLY A 56 0.42 10.16 -2.93
C GLY A 56 0.59 8.68 -2.58
N LEU A 57 0.94 8.38 -1.33
CA LEU A 57 1.06 7.01 -0.86
C LEU A 57 -0.26 6.27 -1.00
N ARG A 58 -0.26 5.20 -1.78
CA ARG A 58 -1.38 4.29 -1.97
C ARG A 58 -0.95 2.87 -1.65
N THR A 59 -1.78 2.17 -0.94
CA THR A 59 -1.53 0.79 -0.55
C THR A 59 -2.73 -0.08 -0.88
N ARG A 60 -2.46 -1.29 -1.31
CA ARG A 60 -3.50 -2.31 -1.48
C ARG A 60 -2.93 -3.68 -1.17
N LYS A 61 -3.80 -4.57 -0.75
CA LYS A 61 -3.48 -5.97 -0.50
C LYS A 61 -4.34 -6.84 -1.40
N SER A 62 -3.71 -7.71 -2.15
CA SER A 62 -4.37 -8.70 -2.98
C SER A 62 -3.83 -10.09 -2.61
N GLY A 63 -4.67 -10.90 -1.96
CA GLY A 63 -4.24 -12.17 -1.42
C GLY A 63 -3.13 -12.00 -0.36
N SER A 64 -2.00 -12.67 -0.56
CA SER A 64 -0.83 -12.56 0.32
C SER A 64 0.18 -11.48 -0.09
N ARG A 65 -0.07 -10.78 -1.20
CA ARG A 65 0.82 -9.76 -1.74
C ARG A 65 0.35 -8.37 -1.36
N ARG A 66 1.32 -7.51 -1.05
CA ARG A 66 1.13 -6.09 -0.80
C ARG A 66 1.62 -5.29 -2.00
N PHE A 67 0.89 -4.25 -2.33
CA PHE A 67 1.26 -3.30 -3.38
C PHE A 67 1.29 -1.90 -2.78
N VAL A 68 2.41 -1.23 -2.98
CA VAL A 68 2.65 0.13 -2.49
C VAL A 68 3.04 1.00 -3.67
N GLU A 69 2.38 2.12 -3.82
CA GLU A 69 2.66 3.11 -4.84
C GLU A 69 2.83 4.48 -4.18
N LEU A 70 3.84 5.23 -4.59
CA LEU A 70 4.09 6.56 -4.09
C LEU A 70 4.82 7.42 -5.12
N HIS A 71 4.69 8.73 -4.97
CA HIS A 71 5.44 9.71 -5.72
C HIS A 71 6.62 10.21 -4.89
N VAL A 72 7.80 10.23 -5.49
CA VAL A 72 9.04 10.70 -4.86
C VAL A 72 9.46 11.99 -5.55
N THR A 73 9.55 13.07 -4.79
CA THR A 73 9.99 14.37 -5.27
C THR A 73 11.45 14.59 -4.95
N VAL A 74 12.22 14.97 -5.94
CA VAL A 74 13.68 15.22 -5.82
C VAL A 74 14.05 16.58 -6.39
N PRO A 75 15.19 17.18 -5.98
CA PRO A 75 15.66 18.39 -6.61
C PRO A 75 15.78 18.24 -8.13
N GLY A 76 15.30 19.23 -8.87
CA GLY A 76 15.25 19.18 -10.34
C GLY A 76 16.60 19.20 -11.05
N ASN A 77 17.69 19.41 -10.32
CA ASN A 77 19.06 19.38 -10.83
C ASN A 77 19.72 18.00 -10.75
N LEU A 78 19.03 17.00 -10.20
CA LEU A 78 19.55 15.63 -10.19
C LEU A 78 19.46 15.00 -11.58
N THR A 79 20.41 14.14 -11.88
CA THR A 79 20.32 13.26 -13.05
C THR A 79 19.23 12.21 -12.83
N VAL A 80 18.76 11.61 -13.92
CA VAL A 80 17.81 10.50 -13.85
C VAL A 80 18.40 9.33 -13.05
N ALA A 81 19.70 9.06 -13.22
CA ALA A 81 20.35 7.99 -12.47
C ALA A 81 20.34 8.24 -10.96
N GLU A 82 20.70 9.44 -10.53
CA GLU A 82 20.66 9.81 -9.10
C GLU A 82 19.26 9.75 -8.51
N GLY A 83 18.26 10.22 -9.27
CA GLY A 83 16.86 10.12 -8.85
C GLY A 83 16.38 8.68 -8.74
N HIS A 84 16.75 7.84 -9.70
CA HIS A 84 16.43 6.41 -9.69
C HIS A 84 17.05 5.70 -8.48
N ASP A 85 18.31 5.95 -8.19
CA ASP A 85 19.00 5.36 -7.03
C ASP A 85 18.31 5.71 -5.70
N ARG A 86 17.76 6.93 -5.59
CA ARG A 86 16.97 7.33 -4.42
C ARG A 86 15.66 6.55 -4.31
N CYS A 87 14.96 6.34 -5.43
CA CYS A 87 13.76 5.52 -5.48
C CYS A 87 14.05 4.08 -5.09
N GLU A 88 15.09 3.47 -5.65
CA GLU A 88 15.47 2.08 -5.33
C GLU A 88 15.77 1.88 -3.84
N ARG A 89 16.42 2.85 -3.19
CA ARG A 89 16.67 2.77 -1.74
C ARG A 89 15.39 2.78 -0.93
N ILE A 90 14.43 3.60 -1.30
CA ILE A 90 13.12 3.66 -0.64
C ILE A 90 12.37 2.34 -0.84
N GLU A 91 12.33 1.85 -2.08
CA GLU A 91 11.68 0.58 -2.42
C GLU A 91 12.28 -0.59 -1.65
N ALA A 92 13.61 -0.70 -1.65
CA ALA A 92 14.33 -1.76 -0.95
C ALA A 92 14.08 -1.74 0.56
N GLU A 93 14.01 -0.57 1.19
CA GLU A 93 13.75 -0.46 2.62
C GLU A 93 12.32 -0.86 2.98
N ILE A 94 11.34 -0.51 2.15
CA ILE A 94 9.96 -0.95 2.34
C ILE A 94 9.85 -2.47 2.18
N GLU A 95 10.41 -3.03 1.13
CA GLU A 95 10.35 -4.47 0.84
C GLU A 95 11.07 -5.30 1.91
N LYS A 96 12.15 -4.78 2.47
CA LYS A 96 12.87 -5.40 3.57
C LYS A 96 12.04 -5.50 4.85
N ARG A 97 11.24 -4.48 5.15
CA ARG A 97 10.39 -4.45 6.35
C ARG A 97 9.11 -5.23 6.21
N LEU A 98 8.54 -5.25 5.02
CA LEU A 98 7.29 -5.95 4.71
C LEU A 98 7.53 -6.99 3.62
N PRO A 99 7.64 -8.27 3.97
CA PRO A 99 7.79 -9.35 3.00
C PRO A 99 6.61 -9.42 2.02
N LYS A 100 6.86 -9.93 0.80
CA LYS A 100 5.86 -10.05 -0.27
C LYS A 100 5.21 -8.71 -0.65
N THR A 101 5.96 -7.64 -0.59
CA THR A 101 5.55 -6.32 -1.00
C THR A 101 6.16 -5.97 -2.35
N ARG A 102 5.38 -5.42 -3.24
CA ARG A 102 5.85 -4.80 -4.47
C ARG A 102 5.66 -3.29 -4.36
N VAL A 103 6.73 -2.55 -4.51
CA VAL A 103 6.73 -1.10 -4.45
C VAL A 103 6.92 -0.54 -5.85
N SER A 104 6.16 0.48 -6.18
CA SER A 104 6.30 1.25 -7.41
C SER A 104 6.41 2.72 -7.05
N THR A 105 7.44 3.38 -7.53
CA THR A 105 7.69 4.80 -7.31
C THR A 105 7.57 5.59 -8.59
N HIS A 106 7.03 6.80 -8.50
CA HIS A 106 7.03 7.80 -9.56
C HIS A 106 7.97 8.92 -9.19
N LEU A 107 9.02 9.08 -9.96
CA LEU A 107 10.02 10.14 -9.74
C LEU A 107 9.52 11.47 -10.32
N GLU A 108 9.47 12.49 -9.49
CA GLU A 108 9.04 13.84 -9.87
C GLU A 108 10.06 14.89 -9.44
N PRO A 109 10.26 15.94 -10.23
CA PRO A 109 11.05 17.09 -9.78
C PRO A 109 10.26 17.87 -8.74
N ALA A 110 10.92 18.33 -7.67
CA ALA A 110 10.34 19.23 -6.70
C ALA A 110 9.94 20.53 -7.39
N ARG A 111 8.68 20.93 -7.26
CA ARG A 111 8.19 22.21 -7.80
C ARG A 111 8.61 23.34 -6.87
N PRO A 112 9.05 24.51 -7.38
CA PRO A 112 9.24 25.66 -6.54
C PRO A 112 7.92 26.07 -5.90
N ALA A 113 7.96 26.40 -4.62
CA ALA A 113 6.81 26.90 -3.89
C ALA A 113 6.24 28.12 -4.59
N GLY A 114 5.07 28.01 -5.24
CA GLY A 114 4.44 29.16 -5.90
C GLY A 114 3.61 28.90 -7.15
N ASN A 115 3.40 27.68 -7.59
CA ASN A 115 2.48 27.42 -8.69
C ASN A 115 1.24 26.65 -8.23
N PRO A 116 0.06 27.32 -8.06
CA PRO A 116 -1.15 26.67 -7.58
C PRO A 116 -1.93 25.87 -8.63
N ASP A 117 -1.48 25.87 -9.89
CA ASP A 117 -2.16 25.21 -11.00
C ASP A 117 -1.39 23.96 -11.48
N GLY A 118 -1.89 22.79 -11.04
CA GLY A 118 -1.45 21.51 -11.52
C GLY A 118 -2.40 20.42 -11.12
#